data_b79c695bd7da4c67f27bf6730ebb9f45
#
_entry.id   b79c695bd7da4c67f27bf6730ebb9f45
#
_cell.length_a   1.000
_cell.length_b   1.000
_cell.length_c   1.000
_cell.angle_alpha   90.00
_cell.angle_beta   90.00
_cell.angle_gamma   90.00
#
_symmetry.space_group_name_H-M   'P 1'
#
loop_
_entity.id
_entity.type
_entity.pdbx_description
1 polymer ?
#
loop_
_entity_poly.entity_id
_entity_poly.type
_entity_poly.pdbx_seq_one_letter_code
_entity_poly.pdbx_strand_id
1 'polypeptide(L)'
;MKESFSMTGLLAGVILLVACGGGDKQSPGAGDSVAVAIPGGQPAATGKTIEVEMVTDETGNYFSPKEIEAHQGDLIRFTLKAGVHNGHFLPDSNSVKTGLPPASEMLQLPGQTYDFVVNLQKGVYFFQCDPHAALGMTGKLAVVDKG
;
A
#
# COMPACT_ATOMS: atom_id res chain seq x y z
N MET A 1 -16.44 51.36 -17.70
CA MET A 1 -17.89 51.10 -17.68
C MET A 1 -18.17 50.25 -16.45
N LYS A 2 -18.88 50.85 -15.51
CA LYS A 2 -19.32 50.24 -14.24
C LYS A 2 -20.56 49.39 -14.52
N GLU A 3 -20.62 48.21 -13.95
CA GLU A 3 -21.91 47.58 -13.61
C GLU A 3 -21.78 46.92 -12.27
N SER A 4 -22.42 47.50 -11.30
CA SER A 4 -22.67 47.03 -9.94
C SER A 4 -23.99 46.28 -9.94
N PHE A 5 -24.03 45.03 -9.43
CA PHE A 5 -25.27 44.38 -9.05
C PHE A 5 -25.20 43.95 -7.58
N SER A 6 -25.86 44.77 -6.81
CA SER A 6 -26.28 44.46 -5.43
C SER A 6 -27.62 43.75 -5.48
N MET A 7 -27.75 42.59 -4.77
CA MET A 7 -29.06 42.09 -4.44
C MET A 7 -29.01 41.40 -3.05
N THR A 8 -29.54 42.14 -2.12
CA THR A 8 -29.89 41.76 -0.75
C THR A 8 -31.06 40.75 -0.76
N GLY A 9 -30.92 39.64 -0.10
CA GLY A 9 -31.99 38.70 0.14
C GLY A 9 -31.83 38.04 1.53
N LEU A 10 -32.49 38.66 2.49
CA LEU A 10 -32.67 38.20 3.87
C LEU A 10 -33.79 37.19 3.93
N LEU A 11 -33.55 35.98 4.41
CA LEU A 11 -34.61 35.07 4.85
C LEU A 11 -34.14 34.34 6.11
N ALA A 12 -34.82 34.68 7.19
CA ALA A 12 -34.75 34.02 8.48
C ALA A 12 -35.54 32.71 8.43
N GLY A 13 -35.00 31.65 9.04
CA GLY A 13 -35.67 30.35 9.15
C GLY A 13 -35.13 29.52 10.28
N VAL A 14 -35.68 29.73 11.45
CA VAL A 14 -36.04 28.81 12.52
C VAL A 14 -35.08 27.65 12.87
N ILE A 15 -34.52 27.79 14.06
CA ILE A 15 -33.84 26.81 14.89
C ILE A 15 -34.79 25.70 15.32
N LEU A 16 -34.41 24.44 15.15
CA LEU A 16 -34.87 23.32 15.97
C LEU A 16 -33.63 22.63 16.58
N LEU A 17 -33.46 22.91 17.87
CA LEU A 17 -32.60 22.16 18.78
C LEU A 17 -33.29 20.83 19.12
N VAL A 18 -32.67 19.71 18.73
CA VAL A 18 -32.92 18.42 19.36
C VAL A 18 -31.63 18.02 20.06
N ALA A 19 -31.62 18.20 21.35
CA ALA A 19 -30.64 17.61 22.26
C ALA A 19 -31.08 16.18 22.54
N CYS A 20 -30.29 15.19 22.20
CA CYS A 20 -30.29 13.89 22.85
C CYS A 20 -28.85 13.56 23.23
N GLY A 21 -28.63 13.58 24.55
CA GLY A 21 -27.39 13.15 25.16
C GLY A 21 -27.22 11.64 25.08
N GLY A 22 -25.99 11.21 24.96
CA GLY A 22 -25.51 9.85 25.06
C GLY A 22 -24.01 9.91 25.15
N GLY A 23 -23.50 10.09 26.37
CA GLY A 23 -22.08 10.00 26.65
C GLY A 23 -21.66 8.54 26.62
N ASP A 24 -20.91 8.12 25.64
CA ASP A 24 -20.12 6.91 25.70
C ASP A 24 -18.65 7.29 25.78
N LYS A 25 -18.11 7.04 26.98
CA LYS A 25 -16.68 7.08 27.25
C LYS A 25 -16.04 5.95 26.47
N GLN A 26 -15.46 6.25 25.33
CA GLN A 26 -14.63 5.31 24.58
C GLN A 26 -13.26 5.24 25.22
N SER A 27 -13.05 4.14 25.91
CA SER A 27 -11.77 3.72 26.47
C SER A 27 -10.76 3.49 25.32
N PRO A 28 -9.49 3.94 25.45
CA PRO A 28 -8.49 3.56 24.48
C PRO A 28 -8.01 2.15 24.79
N GLY A 29 -8.56 1.17 24.10
CA GLY A 29 -8.17 -0.22 24.25
C GLY A 29 -8.19 -0.98 22.95
N ALA A 30 -7.06 -1.57 22.67
CA ALA A 30 -6.78 -2.63 21.70
C ALA A 30 -6.88 -2.24 20.20
N GLY A 31 -5.74 -2.41 19.52
CA GLY A 31 -5.56 -2.21 18.11
C GLY A 31 -6.60 -2.92 17.25
N ASP A 32 -7.51 -2.15 16.74
CA ASP A 32 -8.39 -2.56 15.66
C ASP A 32 -7.52 -2.69 14.41
N SER A 33 -7.29 -3.94 14.00
CA SER A 33 -6.71 -4.24 12.69
C SER A 33 -7.71 -3.80 11.63
N VAL A 34 -7.56 -2.58 11.16
CA VAL A 34 -8.39 -2.07 10.07
C VAL A 34 -8.03 -2.89 8.84
N ALA A 35 -8.95 -3.72 8.39
CA ALA A 35 -8.81 -4.46 7.15
C ALA A 35 -8.75 -3.42 5.99
N VAL A 36 -7.56 -3.18 5.46
CA VAL A 36 -7.38 -2.33 4.29
C VAL A 36 -7.89 -3.10 3.07
N ALA A 37 -8.96 -2.61 2.46
CA ALA A 37 -9.45 -3.16 1.20
C ALA A 37 -8.48 -2.77 0.07
N ILE A 38 -7.85 -3.78 -0.53
CA ILE A 38 -6.90 -3.60 -1.63
C ILE A 38 -7.68 -3.64 -2.96
N PRO A 39 -7.50 -2.67 -3.87
CA PRO A 39 -8.09 -2.74 -5.20
C PRO A 39 -7.57 -3.96 -5.95
N GLY A 40 -8.48 -4.78 -6.51
CA GLY A 40 -8.10 -5.91 -7.35
C GLY A 40 -8.50 -7.30 -6.85
N GLY A 41 -9.39 -7.43 -5.85
CA GLY A 41 -9.93 -8.73 -5.43
C GLY A 41 -8.97 -9.60 -4.61
N GLN A 42 -7.92 -9.04 -4.07
CA GLN A 42 -7.05 -9.74 -3.12
C GLN A 42 -7.76 -9.89 -1.76
N PRO A 43 -7.45 -10.95 -1.00
CA PRO A 43 -7.97 -11.10 0.35
C PRO A 43 -7.55 -9.91 1.23
N ALA A 44 -8.37 -9.56 2.22
CA ALA A 44 -8.02 -8.52 3.18
C ALA A 44 -6.77 -8.93 3.98
N ALA A 45 -5.89 -7.98 4.24
CA ALA A 45 -4.75 -8.20 5.11
C ALA A 45 -5.21 -8.51 6.54
N THR A 46 -4.64 -9.54 7.14
CA THR A 46 -4.93 -9.98 8.51
C THR A 46 -3.69 -9.91 9.42
N GLY A 47 -2.53 -9.58 8.84
CA GLY A 47 -1.25 -9.44 9.50
C GLY A 47 -0.74 -7.99 9.54
N LYS A 48 0.56 -7.86 9.74
CA LYS A 48 1.24 -6.55 9.74
C LYS A 48 1.45 -6.02 8.31
N THR A 49 1.65 -4.72 8.19
CA THR A 49 2.17 -4.11 6.96
C THR A 49 3.69 -4.05 7.02
N ILE A 50 4.32 -4.48 5.94
CA ILE A 50 5.78 -4.43 5.75
C ILE A 50 6.05 -3.46 4.60
N GLU A 51 6.72 -2.35 4.92
CA GLU A 51 7.05 -1.32 3.95
C GLU A 51 8.35 -1.67 3.21
N VAL A 52 8.35 -1.45 1.89
CA VAL A 52 9.51 -1.60 1.02
C VAL A 52 9.62 -0.36 0.14
N GLU A 53 10.67 0.39 0.30
CA GLU A 53 10.91 1.59 -0.51
C GLU A 53 11.53 1.22 -1.86
N MET A 54 11.10 1.90 -2.92
CA MET A 54 11.68 1.85 -4.26
C MET A 54 12.45 3.15 -4.47
N VAL A 55 13.76 3.05 -4.67
CA VAL A 55 14.66 4.21 -4.62
C VAL A 55 15.56 4.26 -5.83
N THR A 56 15.73 5.46 -6.38
CA THR A 56 16.84 5.84 -7.25
C THR A 56 17.62 6.96 -6.57
N ASP A 57 18.90 6.79 -6.36
CA ASP A 57 19.80 7.82 -5.86
C ASP A 57 21.20 7.68 -6.49
N GLU A 58 22.19 8.38 -5.94
CA GLU A 58 23.58 8.34 -6.41
C GLU A 58 24.24 6.95 -6.28
N THR A 59 23.69 6.05 -5.46
CA THR A 59 24.17 4.67 -5.30
C THR A 59 23.54 3.70 -6.31
N GLY A 60 22.45 4.10 -6.96
CA GLY A 60 21.77 3.31 -7.98
C GLY A 60 20.28 3.15 -7.77
N ASN A 61 19.76 2.03 -8.27
CA ASN A 61 18.34 1.67 -8.17
C ASN A 61 18.19 0.45 -7.27
N TYR A 62 17.37 0.54 -6.22
CA TYR A 62 17.24 -0.55 -5.26
C TYR A 62 15.90 -0.56 -4.51
N PHE A 63 15.58 -1.71 -3.91
CA PHE A 63 14.54 -1.88 -2.91
C PHE A 63 15.14 -1.76 -1.50
N SER A 64 14.43 -1.13 -0.58
CA SER A 64 14.86 -1.02 0.81
C SER A 64 13.71 -1.34 1.79
N PRO A 65 13.79 -2.45 2.54
CA PRO A 65 14.79 -3.50 2.47
C PRO A 65 14.66 -4.34 1.19
N LYS A 66 15.75 -4.91 0.70
CA LYS A 66 15.73 -5.85 -0.44
C LYS A 66 15.46 -7.30 -0.03
N GLU A 67 15.57 -7.60 1.25
CA GLU A 67 15.24 -8.90 1.84
C GLU A 67 14.12 -8.70 2.87
N ILE A 68 13.02 -9.41 2.66
CA ILE A 68 11.78 -9.27 3.43
C ILE A 68 11.46 -10.62 4.06
N GLU A 69 11.06 -10.62 5.33
CA GLU A 69 10.43 -11.77 5.97
C GLU A 69 8.98 -11.45 6.32
N ALA A 70 8.09 -12.34 5.92
CA ALA A 70 6.66 -12.16 6.11
C ALA A 70 5.95 -13.48 6.43
N HIS A 71 4.73 -13.38 6.96
CA HIS A 71 3.81 -14.47 7.18
C HIS A 71 2.61 -14.37 6.23
N GLN A 72 1.91 -15.48 6.02
CA GLN A 72 0.63 -15.41 5.31
C GLN A 72 -0.32 -14.43 6.00
N GLY A 73 -0.98 -13.60 5.20
CA GLY A 73 -1.87 -12.56 5.65
C GLY A 73 -1.20 -11.20 5.91
N ASP A 74 0.13 -11.11 5.91
CA ASP A 74 0.82 -9.82 5.96
C ASP A 74 0.59 -9.05 4.66
N LEU A 75 0.62 -7.72 4.75
CA LEU A 75 0.59 -6.81 3.60
C LEU A 75 2.02 -6.37 3.28
N ILE A 76 2.45 -6.59 2.05
CA ILE A 76 3.66 -5.96 1.54
C ILE A 76 3.27 -4.72 0.77
N ARG A 77 3.85 -3.59 1.15
CA ARG A 77 3.66 -2.30 0.49
C ARG A 77 4.95 -1.80 -0.10
N PHE A 78 5.01 -1.74 -1.43
CA PHE A 78 6.08 -1.04 -2.12
C PHE A 78 5.70 0.41 -2.28
N THR A 79 6.57 1.32 -1.84
CA THR A 79 6.35 2.77 -1.93
C THR A 79 7.43 3.42 -2.78
N LEU A 80 7.05 4.12 -3.83
CA LEU A 80 7.99 4.88 -4.64
C LEU A 80 8.51 6.09 -3.87
N LYS A 81 9.82 6.16 -3.70
CA LYS A 81 10.52 7.31 -3.11
C LYS A 81 11.14 8.20 -4.20
N ALA A 82 11.81 7.59 -5.17
CA ALA A 82 12.42 8.30 -6.28
C ALA A 82 12.63 7.36 -7.47
N GLY A 83 12.59 7.90 -8.67
CA GLY A 83 12.77 7.14 -9.92
C GLY A 83 11.46 6.69 -10.53
N VAL A 84 11.53 5.66 -11.38
CA VAL A 84 10.39 5.00 -12.02
C VAL A 84 10.58 3.51 -11.87
N HIS A 85 9.72 2.85 -11.11
CA HIS A 85 9.90 1.47 -10.71
C HIS A 85 8.62 0.66 -10.77
N ASN A 86 8.77 -0.67 -10.84
CA ASN A 86 7.69 -1.62 -10.58
C ASN A 86 8.17 -2.75 -9.66
N GLY A 87 7.23 -3.50 -9.12
CA GLY A 87 7.48 -4.74 -8.39
C GLY A 87 6.95 -5.93 -9.19
N HIS A 88 7.81 -6.89 -9.53
CA HIS A 88 7.44 -8.03 -10.35
C HIS A 88 8.05 -9.34 -9.83
N PHE A 89 7.20 -10.31 -9.49
CA PHE A 89 7.58 -11.67 -9.14
C PHE A 89 7.53 -12.55 -10.39
N LEU A 90 8.66 -12.70 -11.07
CA LEU A 90 8.75 -13.46 -12.33
C LEU A 90 8.56 -14.96 -12.09
N PRO A 91 7.64 -15.63 -12.80
CA PRO A 91 7.48 -17.07 -12.68
C PRO A 91 8.75 -17.87 -12.97
N ASP A 92 9.58 -17.43 -13.92
CA ASP A 92 10.80 -18.13 -14.29
C ASP A 92 11.93 -18.00 -13.26
N SER A 93 11.87 -16.99 -12.41
CA SER A 93 12.83 -16.79 -11.31
C SER A 93 12.39 -17.44 -10.01
N ASN A 94 11.19 -18.04 -9.97
CA ASN A 94 10.60 -18.61 -8.77
C ASN A 94 10.32 -20.11 -8.95
N SER A 95 10.49 -20.87 -7.87
CA SER A 95 10.21 -22.32 -7.86
C SER A 95 8.69 -22.59 -8.00
N VAL A 96 7.87 -21.70 -7.44
CA VAL A 96 6.41 -21.71 -7.56
C VAL A 96 6.03 -20.76 -8.67
N LYS A 97 5.38 -21.28 -9.71
CA LYS A 97 5.04 -20.51 -10.91
C LYS A 97 3.61 -19.96 -10.92
N THR A 98 2.78 -20.42 -9.99
CA THR A 98 1.36 -20.03 -9.87
C THR A 98 1.09 -19.36 -8.53
N GLY A 99 0.12 -18.44 -8.51
CA GLY A 99 -0.25 -17.72 -7.28
C GLY A 99 0.71 -16.60 -6.90
N LEU A 100 1.70 -16.29 -7.73
CA LEU A 100 2.56 -15.11 -7.53
C LEU A 100 1.73 -13.84 -7.65
N PRO A 101 2.08 -12.78 -6.90
CA PRO A 101 1.46 -11.47 -7.08
C PRO A 101 1.61 -10.98 -8.52
N PRO A 102 0.60 -10.31 -9.09
CA PRO A 102 0.75 -9.70 -10.41
C PRO A 102 1.85 -8.63 -10.39
N ALA A 103 2.48 -8.39 -11.54
CA ALA A 103 3.36 -7.25 -11.66
C ALA A 103 2.60 -5.95 -11.38
N SER A 104 3.23 -5.02 -10.66
CA SER A 104 2.65 -3.68 -10.53
C SER A 104 2.71 -2.92 -11.85
N GLU A 105 1.85 -1.93 -11.99
CA GLU A 105 2.07 -0.85 -12.95
C GLU A 105 3.39 -0.13 -12.62
N MET A 106 3.90 0.63 -13.60
CA MET A 106 5.06 1.49 -13.37
C MET A 106 4.67 2.66 -12.46
N LEU A 107 5.25 2.70 -11.28
CA LEU A 107 5.10 3.83 -10.34
C LEU A 107 6.04 4.95 -10.80
N GLN A 108 5.52 6.16 -10.94
CA GLN A 108 6.23 7.30 -11.54
C GLN A 108 6.31 8.53 -10.63
N LEU A 109 5.43 8.61 -9.63
CA LEU A 109 5.37 9.74 -8.72
C LEU A 109 5.70 9.30 -7.30
N PRO A 110 6.56 10.03 -6.57
CA PRO A 110 6.82 9.75 -5.16
C PRO A 110 5.54 9.62 -4.34
N GLY A 111 5.49 8.62 -3.49
CA GLY A 111 4.33 8.29 -2.67
C GLY A 111 3.32 7.34 -3.33
N GLN A 112 3.44 7.03 -4.61
CA GLN A 112 2.66 5.94 -5.21
C GLN A 112 3.04 4.61 -4.59
N THR A 113 2.08 3.71 -4.44
CA THR A 113 2.27 2.41 -3.80
C THR A 113 1.77 1.26 -4.68
N TYR A 114 2.39 0.10 -4.47
CA TYR A 114 1.90 -1.19 -4.92
C TYR A 114 1.80 -2.11 -3.71
N ASP A 115 0.60 -2.59 -3.46
CA ASP A 115 0.27 -3.42 -2.31
C ASP A 115 -0.13 -4.82 -2.73
N PHE A 116 0.31 -5.83 -1.98
CA PHE A 116 -0.27 -7.17 -2.07
C PHE A 116 -0.29 -7.87 -0.71
N VAL A 117 -1.29 -8.72 -0.50
CA VAL A 117 -1.37 -9.59 0.68
C VAL A 117 -0.60 -10.88 0.41
N VAL A 118 0.25 -11.27 1.34
CA VAL A 118 1.02 -12.51 1.25
C VAL A 118 0.06 -13.71 1.34
N ASN A 119 -0.27 -14.26 0.18
CA ASN A 119 -1.04 -15.50 0.04
C ASN A 119 -0.18 -16.60 -0.62
N LEU A 120 1.11 -16.56 -0.32
CA LEU A 120 2.11 -17.49 -0.83
C LEU A 120 2.41 -18.56 0.22
N GLN A 121 2.74 -19.77 -0.22
CA GLN A 121 3.20 -20.82 0.68
C GLN A 121 4.57 -20.48 1.26
N LYS A 122 4.95 -21.17 2.34
CA LYS A 122 6.30 -21.09 2.89
C LYS A 122 7.36 -21.31 1.81
N GLY A 123 8.33 -20.41 1.73
CA GLY A 123 9.37 -20.44 0.71
C GLY A 123 10.06 -19.10 0.51
N VAL A 124 11.00 -19.07 -0.42
CA VAL A 124 11.71 -17.86 -0.83
C VAL A 124 11.27 -17.49 -2.24
N TYR A 125 10.87 -16.25 -2.42
CA TYR A 125 10.37 -15.70 -3.66
C TYR A 125 11.22 -14.52 -4.09
N PHE A 126 11.64 -14.52 -5.36
CA PHE A 126 12.44 -13.46 -5.95
C PHE A 126 11.54 -12.47 -6.67
N PHE A 127 11.85 -11.19 -6.52
CA PHE A 127 11.19 -10.11 -7.24
C PHE A 127 12.22 -9.12 -7.80
N GLN A 128 11.81 -8.34 -8.76
CA GLN A 128 12.65 -7.36 -9.43
C GLN A 128 11.88 -6.12 -9.83
N CYS A 129 12.61 -5.08 -10.21
CA CYS A 129 12.11 -3.98 -11.02
C CYS A 129 12.49 -4.25 -12.48
N ASP A 130 11.51 -4.37 -13.38
CA ASP A 130 11.76 -4.80 -14.76
C ASP A 130 12.79 -3.92 -15.50
N PRO A 131 12.68 -2.58 -15.50
CA PRO A 131 13.66 -1.74 -16.19
C PRO A 131 15.05 -1.75 -15.55
N HIS A 132 15.17 -2.12 -14.27
CA HIS A 132 16.44 -2.01 -13.52
C HIS A 132 16.98 -3.35 -13.02
N ALA A 133 16.37 -4.47 -13.39
CA ALA A 133 16.83 -5.81 -13.00
C ALA A 133 18.27 -6.07 -13.43
N ALA A 134 18.63 -5.69 -14.66
CA ALA A 134 20.00 -5.81 -15.18
C ALA A 134 21.02 -4.94 -14.43
N LEU A 135 20.55 -3.92 -13.70
CA LEU A 135 21.35 -3.06 -12.84
C LEU A 135 21.38 -3.54 -11.38
N GLY A 136 20.76 -4.69 -11.10
CA GLY A 136 20.75 -5.30 -9.76
C GLY A 136 19.59 -4.90 -8.87
N MET A 137 18.57 -4.20 -9.37
CA MET A 137 17.36 -3.89 -8.59
C MET A 137 16.47 -5.12 -8.45
N THR A 138 16.84 -5.98 -7.51
CA THR A 138 16.19 -7.25 -7.19
C THR A 138 16.00 -7.38 -5.68
N GLY A 139 15.08 -8.24 -5.28
CA GLY A 139 14.83 -8.53 -3.87
C GLY A 139 14.34 -9.96 -3.63
N LYS A 140 14.18 -10.30 -2.36
CA LYS A 140 13.69 -11.60 -1.90
C LYS A 140 12.63 -11.41 -0.82
N LEU A 141 11.59 -12.22 -0.92
CA LEU A 141 10.57 -12.38 0.11
C LEU A 141 10.66 -13.81 0.67
N ALA A 142 11.00 -13.94 1.94
CA ALA A 142 10.91 -15.19 2.68
C ALA A 142 9.55 -15.26 3.36
N VAL A 143 8.72 -16.23 2.97
CA VAL A 143 7.46 -16.53 3.66
C VAL A 143 7.73 -17.61 4.67
N VAL A 144 7.49 -17.32 5.95
CA VAL A 144 7.73 -18.22 7.08
C VAL A 144 6.44 -18.54 7.83
N ASP A 145 6.46 -19.62 8.63
CA ASP A 145 5.32 -19.98 9.46
C ASP A 145 5.15 -18.96 10.60
N LYS A 146 3.91 -18.71 11.00
CA LYS A 146 3.64 -18.01 12.25
C LYS A 146 4.09 -18.93 13.39
N GLY A 147 5.02 -18.45 14.21
CA GLY A 147 5.45 -19.13 15.42
C GLY A 147 4.33 -19.25 16.45
#